data_7c0f7227e61fb99a01e504700f73de94
#
_entry.id   7c0f7227e61fb99a01e504700f73de94
#
_cell.length_a   1.000
_cell.length_b   1.000
_cell.length_c   1.000
_cell.angle_alpha   90.00
_cell.angle_beta   90.00
_cell.angle_gamma   90.00
#
_symmetry.space_group_name_H-M   'P 1'
#
loop_
_entity.id
_entity.type
_entity.pdbx_description
1 polymer ?
#
loop_
_entity_poly.entity_id
_entity_poly.type
_entity_poly.pdbx_seq_one_letter_code
_entity_poly.pdbx_strand_id
1 'polypeptide(L)'
;MSNILRKKLLLPVAIVGAVGLTLTACSPGGETPEEPADNDFSGQTLEVAAAWSGGEQANFEAVLDLFEEQTGATVNYTSFGDQAATTLGTQIAGGNPPNVALLAQPALLQQLASDGNLIPLDDAATAAVEANYAQSWIDLGSADGTLYGVWFKGANKSTMWYNADIYDAAGATAPADWDDFLAQLRLVADSGYAGISIGADVGWPLTDWFENVYLRTAGGDMYDQLTNHEIPWTDPSVTEALEVLATLWGTDLVQSGAVQRTFPETVTEVFGSNPQAGTVYEGDFVAGVITDDGNSVVGENALFYDFPSINGSAPAVVGAGDVAVALVDDAATHALMEFLASPEAAEVWVPLGGLTSPNQGVDTALYPDATATQIAEALAGAETFRFDMSDLTPSAFGGTVGQGFWQIMIEFLQDPSDIAGIQQKLEDAAVASY
;
A
#
# COMPACT_ATOMS: atom_id res chain seq x y z
N MET A 1 -60.90 -43.69 -16.50
CA MET A 1 -62.17 -43.10 -16.96
C MET A 1 -61.76 -41.86 -17.74
N SER A 2 -61.77 -42.03 -19.04
CA SER A 2 -62.72 -41.57 -20.05
C SER A 2 -62.58 -40.06 -20.31
N ASN A 3 -62.32 -39.50 -21.43
CA ASN A 3 -62.35 -39.78 -22.89
C ASN A 3 -62.07 -38.45 -23.58
N ILE A 4 -61.16 -38.36 -24.58
CA ILE A 4 -61.43 -38.33 -26.01
C ILE A 4 -62.20 -37.07 -26.44
N LEU A 5 -61.82 -36.24 -27.42
CA LEU A 5 -61.55 -36.35 -28.87
C LEU A 5 -61.13 -34.99 -29.45
N ARG A 6 -60.06 -34.88 -30.22
CA ARG A 6 -59.98 -34.68 -31.69
C ARG A 6 -60.99 -33.69 -32.33
N LYS A 7 -60.45 -32.71 -33.05
CA LYS A 7 -60.60 -32.63 -34.52
C LYS A 7 -59.84 -31.51 -35.18
N LYS A 8 -59.19 -31.84 -36.21
CA LYS A 8 -58.56 -31.13 -37.30
C LYS A 8 -59.55 -30.29 -38.13
N LEU A 9 -59.11 -29.24 -38.81
CA LEU A 9 -59.12 -29.13 -40.30
C LEU A 9 -58.78 -27.70 -40.79
N LEU A 10 -57.70 -27.63 -41.57
CA LEU A 10 -57.54 -27.18 -42.95
C LEU A 10 -57.72 -25.66 -43.30
N LEU A 11 -56.63 -25.23 -43.99
CA LEU A 11 -56.51 -24.04 -44.85
C LEU A 11 -57.53 -23.98 -45.99
N PRO A 12 -57.65 -22.79 -46.65
CA PRO A 12 -56.85 -22.59 -47.84
C PRO A 12 -56.34 -21.16 -48.10
N VAL A 13 -55.34 -21.12 -48.96
CA VAL A 13 -54.60 -20.08 -49.66
C VAL A 13 -55.51 -19.27 -50.59
N ALA A 14 -55.23 -17.94 -50.73
CA ALA A 14 -55.45 -17.20 -51.98
C ALA A 14 -54.51 -15.98 -52.08
N ILE A 15 -53.94 -15.87 -53.25
CA ILE A 15 -52.95 -14.96 -53.79
C ILE A 15 -53.66 -13.74 -54.42
N VAL A 16 -52.84 -12.63 -54.58
CA VAL A 16 -52.89 -11.60 -55.63
C VAL A 16 -53.22 -10.16 -55.14
N GLY A 17 -52.27 -9.28 -55.42
CA GLY A 17 -52.51 -8.00 -56.08
C GLY A 17 -51.69 -6.84 -55.53
N ALA A 18 -50.64 -6.46 -56.24
CA ALA A 18 -49.90 -5.22 -56.07
C ALA A 18 -50.72 -4.01 -56.52
N VAL A 19 -50.51 -2.88 -55.88
CA VAL A 19 -50.33 -1.55 -56.49
C VAL A 19 -49.84 -0.57 -55.43
N GLY A 20 -48.79 0.17 -55.77
CA GLY A 20 -48.15 1.14 -54.88
C GLY A 20 -48.93 2.46 -54.79
N LEU A 21 -48.66 3.16 -53.71
CA LEU A 21 -48.79 4.61 -53.58
C LEU A 21 -47.84 5.08 -52.48
N THR A 22 -46.87 5.87 -52.89
CA THR A 22 -45.97 6.62 -52.03
C THR A 22 -46.74 7.67 -51.24
N LEU A 23 -46.66 7.61 -49.95
CA LEU A 23 -46.98 8.73 -49.05
C LEU A 23 -45.84 8.90 -48.08
N THR A 24 -45.08 9.95 -48.27
CA THR A 24 -44.15 10.52 -47.32
C THR A 24 -44.91 10.92 -46.06
N ALA A 25 -44.71 10.24 -44.97
CA ALA A 25 -45.08 10.67 -43.63
C ALA A 25 -43.80 10.84 -42.79
N CYS A 26 -43.55 12.09 -42.41
CA CYS A 26 -42.58 12.39 -41.34
C CYS A 26 -42.98 11.64 -40.07
N SER A 27 -42.13 10.71 -39.63
CA SER A 27 -42.21 10.13 -38.30
C SER A 27 -41.30 10.92 -37.37
N PRO A 28 -41.74 11.31 -36.19
CA PRO A 28 -40.84 11.92 -35.19
C PRO A 28 -39.84 10.87 -34.73
N GLY A 29 -38.63 11.34 -34.41
CA GLY A 29 -37.48 10.51 -34.06
C GLY A 29 -37.82 9.38 -33.07
N GLY A 30 -37.63 8.17 -33.54
CA GLY A 30 -37.41 7.06 -32.68
C GLY A 30 -35.97 7.19 -32.19
N GLU A 31 -35.79 7.43 -30.91
CA GLU A 31 -34.53 7.16 -30.24
C GLU A 31 -34.21 5.68 -30.53
N THR A 32 -33.14 5.45 -31.27
CA THR A 32 -32.44 4.15 -31.24
C THR A 32 -32.09 3.93 -29.78
N PRO A 33 -32.43 2.78 -29.20
CA PRO A 33 -31.80 2.45 -27.90
C PRO A 33 -30.29 2.58 -28.14
N GLU A 34 -29.64 3.50 -27.42
CA GLU A 34 -28.18 3.43 -27.25
C GLU A 34 -27.87 2.00 -26.83
N GLU A 35 -27.02 1.31 -27.58
CA GLU A 35 -26.39 0.09 -27.07
C GLU A 35 -25.75 0.51 -25.74
N PRO A 36 -25.93 -0.26 -24.65
CA PRO A 36 -25.23 0.03 -23.39
C PRO A 36 -23.75 0.25 -23.72
N ALA A 37 -23.17 1.29 -23.20
CA ALA A 37 -21.72 1.46 -23.28
C ALA A 37 -21.08 0.17 -22.77
N ASP A 38 -20.00 -0.31 -23.39
CA ASP A 38 -19.31 -1.57 -23.03
C ASP A 38 -18.96 -1.65 -21.54
N ASN A 39 -19.03 -0.54 -20.78
CA ASN A 39 -18.73 -0.39 -19.36
C ASN A 39 -19.96 0.08 -18.54
N ASP A 40 -21.18 -0.30 -18.86
CA ASP A 40 -22.36 -0.07 -18.00
C ASP A 40 -22.57 -1.27 -17.06
N PHE A 41 -22.18 -1.08 -15.78
CA PHE A 41 -22.33 -2.07 -14.70
C PHE A 41 -23.46 -1.69 -13.73
N SER A 42 -24.45 -0.90 -14.18
CA SER A 42 -25.58 -0.49 -13.36
C SER A 42 -26.29 -1.67 -12.68
N GLY A 43 -26.37 -1.61 -11.35
CA GLY A 43 -26.96 -2.66 -10.51
C GLY A 43 -26.03 -3.82 -10.14
N GLN A 44 -24.78 -3.78 -10.54
CA GLN A 44 -23.74 -4.67 -10.02
C GLN A 44 -23.10 -4.04 -8.78
N THR A 45 -22.67 -4.88 -7.85
CA THR A 45 -22.00 -4.47 -6.63
C THR A 45 -20.66 -5.18 -6.54
N LEU A 46 -19.59 -4.42 -6.33
CA LEU A 46 -18.24 -4.92 -6.10
C LEU A 46 -17.87 -4.76 -4.63
N GLU A 47 -17.23 -5.76 -4.05
CA GLU A 47 -16.62 -5.72 -2.73
C GLU A 47 -15.12 -5.45 -2.90
N VAL A 48 -14.62 -4.37 -2.29
CA VAL A 48 -13.21 -3.99 -2.33
C VAL A 48 -12.67 -3.93 -0.91
N ALA A 49 -11.47 -4.47 -0.69
CA ALA A 49 -10.84 -4.51 0.62
C ALA A 49 -9.40 -4.02 0.57
N ALA A 50 -8.98 -3.22 1.58
CA ALA A 50 -7.60 -2.77 1.76
C ALA A 50 -7.26 -2.60 3.24
N ALA A 51 -6.01 -2.25 3.55
CA ALA A 51 -5.61 -1.98 4.93
C ALA A 51 -6.12 -0.62 5.46
N TRP A 52 -6.37 0.32 4.57
CA TRP A 52 -6.59 1.72 4.89
C TRP A 52 -7.85 1.99 5.71
N SER A 53 -7.74 2.95 6.62
CA SER A 53 -8.85 3.47 7.44
C SER A 53 -8.71 4.99 7.61
N GLY A 54 -9.73 5.65 8.17
CA GLY A 54 -9.69 7.10 8.37
C GLY A 54 -9.56 7.87 7.07
N GLY A 55 -8.61 8.79 6.99
CA GLY A 55 -8.39 9.66 5.83
C GLY A 55 -7.95 8.89 4.57
N GLU A 56 -7.04 7.93 4.69
CA GLU A 56 -6.63 7.11 3.55
C GLU A 56 -7.80 6.34 2.94
N GLN A 57 -8.69 5.80 3.79
CA GLN A 57 -9.94 5.18 3.34
C GLN A 57 -10.80 6.19 2.58
N ALA A 58 -11.02 7.38 3.15
CA ALA A 58 -11.85 8.41 2.51
C ALA A 58 -11.27 8.86 1.14
N ASN A 59 -9.94 8.97 1.06
CA ASN A 59 -9.26 9.31 -0.20
C ASN A 59 -9.41 8.21 -1.25
N PHE A 60 -9.33 6.94 -0.85
CA PHE A 60 -9.53 5.83 -1.78
C PHE A 60 -11.01 5.65 -2.15
N GLU A 61 -11.94 5.87 -1.22
CA GLU A 61 -13.37 5.88 -1.54
C GLU A 61 -13.69 6.94 -2.60
N ALA A 62 -13.02 8.12 -2.60
CA ALA A 62 -13.17 9.10 -3.67
C ALA A 62 -12.68 8.59 -5.04
N VAL A 63 -11.67 7.72 -5.09
CA VAL A 63 -11.25 7.03 -6.32
C VAL A 63 -12.33 6.07 -6.78
N LEU A 64 -12.90 5.29 -5.87
CA LEU A 64 -13.99 4.35 -6.17
C LEU A 64 -15.28 5.07 -6.60
N ASP A 65 -15.59 6.22 -6.00
CA ASP A 65 -16.72 7.06 -6.40
C ASP A 65 -16.62 7.49 -7.87
N LEU A 66 -15.41 7.82 -8.37
CA LEU A 66 -15.21 8.15 -9.78
C LEU A 66 -15.49 6.93 -10.68
N PHE A 67 -15.06 5.74 -10.27
CA PHE A 67 -15.39 4.51 -11.01
C PHE A 67 -16.89 4.24 -11.01
N GLU A 68 -17.60 4.42 -9.90
CA GLU A 68 -19.05 4.30 -9.81
C GLU A 68 -19.77 5.30 -10.74
N GLU A 69 -19.28 6.56 -10.77
CA GLU A 69 -19.84 7.61 -11.63
C GLU A 69 -19.69 7.28 -13.12
N GLN A 70 -18.55 6.68 -13.50
CA GLN A 70 -18.26 6.32 -14.89
C GLN A 70 -19.00 5.07 -15.36
N THR A 71 -19.29 4.12 -14.46
CA THR A 71 -19.75 2.78 -14.83
C THR A 71 -21.15 2.42 -14.32
N GLY A 72 -21.68 3.18 -13.37
CA GLY A 72 -22.96 2.87 -12.71
C GLY A 72 -22.92 1.67 -11.76
N ALA A 73 -21.75 1.04 -11.53
CA ALA A 73 -21.54 0.04 -10.50
C ALA A 73 -21.73 0.64 -9.11
N THR A 74 -21.89 -0.20 -8.10
CA THR A 74 -21.75 0.17 -6.69
C THR A 74 -20.54 -0.52 -6.11
N VAL A 75 -19.69 0.19 -5.37
CA VAL A 75 -18.51 -0.39 -4.74
C VAL A 75 -18.60 -0.27 -3.22
N ASN A 76 -18.53 -1.39 -2.52
CA ASN A 76 -18.46 -1.42 -1.06
C ASN A 76 -17.01 -1.58 -0.62
N TYR A 77 -16.51 -0.63 0.15
CA TYR A 77 -15.18 -0.71 0.73
C TYR A 77 -15.22 -1.34 2.14
N THR A 78 -14.22 -2.17 2.44
CA THR A 78 -14.02 -2.76 3.78
C THR A 78 -12.54 -2.73 4.16
N SER A 79 -12.21 -2.17 5.32
CA SER A 79 -10.85 -2.26 5.84
C SER A 79 -10.60 -3.59 6.54
N PHE A 80 -9.51 -4.27 6.23
CA PHE A 80 -8.98 -5.40 7.01
C PHE A 80 -7.82 -4.99 7.95
N GLY A 81 -7.43 -3.71 7.94
CA GLY A 81 -6.28 -3.21 8.70
C GLY A 81 -5.03 -4.04 8.44
N ASP A 82 -4.29 -4.36 9.50
CA ASP A 82 -3.05 -5.16 9.41
C ASP A 82 -3.31 -6.69 9.35
N GLN A 83 -4.54 -7.11 9.07
CA GLN A 83 -4.96 -8.52 9.11
C GLN A 83 -5.19 -9.11 7.69
N ALA A 84 -4.54 -8.58 6.66
CA ALA A 84 -4.79 -8.96 5.26
C ALA A 84 -4.74 -10.48 5.04
N ALA A 85 -3.63 -11.13 5.36
CA ALA A 85 -3.44 -12.58 5.14
C ALA A 85 -4.50 -13.42 5.88
N THR A 86 -4.81 -13.10 7.14
CA THR A 86 -5.78 -13.83 7.95
C THR A 86 -7.21 -13.63 7.46
N THR A 87 -7.56 -12.39 7.14
CA THR A 87 -8.92 -12.01 6.72
C THR A 87 -9.24 -12.59 5.35
N LEU A 88 -8.35 -12.37 4.36
CA LEU A 88 -8.52 -12.90 3.01
C LEU A 88 -8.50 -14.42 2.99
N GLY A 89 -7.58 -15.05 3.72
CA GLY A 89 -7.55 -16.52 3.85
C GLY A 89 -8.87 -17.08 4.39
N THR A 90 -9.51 -16.41 5.35
CA THR A 90 -10.82 -16.80 5.91
C THR A 90 -11.94 -16.60 4.88
N GLN A 91 -11.96 -15.47 4.17
CA GLN A 91 -12.98 -15.16 3.16
C GLN A 91 -12.89 -16.10 1.96
N ILE A 92 -11.67 -16.39 1.48
CA ILE A 92 -11.40 -17.34 0.39
C ILE A 92 -11.87 -18.75 0.79
N ALA A 93 -11.47 -19.21 1.98
CA ALA A 93 -11.89 -20.53 2.48
C ALA A 93 -13.42 -20.63 2.68
N GLY A 94 -14.08 -19.51 3.00
CA GLY A 94 -15.53 -19.38 3.08
C GLY A 94 -16.24 -19.30 1.72
N GLY A 95 -15.50 -19.18 0.61
CA GLY A 95 -16.05 -19.05 -0.75
C GLY A 95 -16.68 -17.68 -1.01
N ASN A 96 -16.27 -16.64 -0.26
CA ASN A 96 -16.81 -15.29 -0.38
C ASN A 96 -15.67 -14.24 -0.27
N PRO A 97 -14.66 -14.29 -1.16
CA PRO A 97 -13.63 -13.26 -1.20
C PRO A 97 -14.19 -11.92 -1.71
N PRO A 98 -13.52 -10.79 -1.46
CA PRO A 98 -13.83 -9.53 -2.14
C PRO A 98 -13.54 -9.66 -3.64
N ASN A 99 -14.12 -8.78 -4.47
CA ASN A 99 -13.80 -8.69 -5.88
C ASN A 99 -12.33 -8.29 -6.09
N VAL A 100 -11.92 -7.23 -5.39
CA VAL A 100 -10.55 -6.70 -5.43
C VAL A 100 -10.04 -6.52 -4.01
N ALA A 101 -8.77 -6.86 -3.79
CA ALA A 101 -8.04 -6.52 -2.56
C ALA A 101 -6.78 -5.74 -2.90
N LEU A 102 -6.44 -4.75 -2.05
CA LEU A 102 -5.15 -4.07 -2.14
C LEU A 102 -4.24 -4.59 -1.01
N LEU A 103 -3.08 -5.10 -1.42
CA LEU A 103 -2.13 -5.81 -0.56
C LEU A 103 -0.84 -5.00 -0.48
N ALA A 104 -0.30 -4.81 0.71
CA ALA A 104 1.04 -4.24 0.86
C ALA A 104 2.15 -5.25 0.50
N GLN A 105 1.85 -6.55 0.54
CA GLN A 105 2.83 -7.63 0.52
C GLN A 105 2.89 -8.36 -0.82
N PRO A 106 3.95 -8.17 -1.64
CA PRO A 106 4.19 -8.98 -2.84
C PRO A 106 4.24 -10.48 -2.54
N ALA A 107 4.77 -10.88 -1.38
CA ALA A 107 4.81 -12.29 -0.99
C ALA A 107 3.40 -12.90 -0.80
N LEU A 108 2.44 -12.12 -0.28
CA LEU A 108 1.05 -12.58 -0.18
C LEU A 108 0.41 -12.71 -1.58
N LEU A 109 0.70 -11.77 -2.51
CA LEU A 109 0.29 -11.92 -3.91
C LEU A 109 0.84 -13.22 -4.50
N GLN A 110 2.15 -13.49 -4.34
CA GLN A 110 2.79 -14.71 -4.83
C GLN A 110 2.13 -15.98 -4.27
N GLN A 111 1.86 -16.00 -2.96
CA GLN A 111 1.18 -17.10 -2.30
C GLN A 111 -0.23 -17.30 -2.86
N LEU A 112 -1.05 -16.24 -2.90
CA LEU A 112 -2.43 -16.33 -3.40
C LEU A 112 -2.49 -16.75 -4.88
N ALA A 113 -1.54 -16.30 -5.71
CA ALA A 113 -1.42 -16.69 -7.10
C ALA A 113 -1.06 -18.20 -7.23
N SER A 114 -0.07 -18.67 -6.46
CA SER A 114 0.34 -20.08 -6.47
C SER A 114 -0.77 -21.02 -5.99
N ASP A 115 -1.60 -20.56 -5.06
CA ASP A 115 -2.77 -21.29 -4.56
C ASP A 115 -3.97 -21.25 -5.54
N GLY A 116 -3.86 -20.49 -6.64
CA GLY A 116 -4.91 -20.32 -7.64
C GLY A 116 -6.10 -19.48 -7.17
N ASN A 117 -5.87 -18.58 -6.24
CA ASN A 117 -6.89 -17.69 -5.65
C ASN A 117 -6.96 -16.31 -6.33
N LEU A 118 -6.00 -15.98 -7.22
CA LEU A 118 -6.00 -14.73 -7.96
C LEU A 118 -6.43 -14.96 -9.42
N ILE A 119 -7.07 -13.94 -9.96
CA ILE A 119 -7.43 -13.85 -11.37
C ILE A 119 -6.35 -13.05 -12.09
N PRO A 120 -5.72 -13.57 -13.17
CA PRO A 120 -4.78 -12.79 -13.98
C PRO A 120 -5.43 -11.51 -14.52
N LEU A 121 -4.65 -10.44 -14.67
CA LEU A 121 -5.12 -9.26 -15.37
C LEU A 121 -5.50 -9.63 -16.80
N ASP A 122 -6.58 -9.07 -17.29
CA ASP A 122 -6.99 -9.21 -18.68
C ASP A 122 -6.09 -8.38 -19.63
N ASP A 123 -6.35 -8.48 -20.93
CA ASP A 123 -5.54 -7.80 -21.95
C ASP A 123 -5.58 -6.26 -21.78
N ALA A 124 -6.71 -5.70 -21.33
CA ALA A 124 -6.88 -4.25 -21.17
C ALA A 124 -6.11 -3.71 -19.97
N ALA A 125 -6.29 -4.31 -18.80
CA ALA A 125 -5.56 -3.96 -17.59
C ALA A 125 -4.04 -4.21 -17.75
N THR A 126 -3.65 -5.33 -18.39
CA THR A 126 -2.24 -5.63 -18.71
C THR A 126 -1.63 -4.53 -19.59
N ALA A 127 -2.31 -4.13 -20.66
CA ALA A 127 -1.82 -3.07 -21.54
C ALA A 127 -1.70 -1.71 -20.82
N ALA A 128 -2.62 -1.39 -19.90
CA ALA A 128 -2.55 -0.19 -19.09
C ALA A 128 -1.34 -0.20 -18.14
N VAL A 129 -1.06 -1.35 -17.49
CA VAL A 129 0.12 -1.52 -16.64
C VAL A 129 1.41 -1.41 -17.45
N GLU A 130 1.53 -2.13 -18.58
CA GLU A 130 2.73 -2.08 -19.44
C GLU A 130 3.01 -0.67 -20.00
N ALA A 131 1.98 0.13 -20.22
CA ALA A 131 2.13 1.49 -20.72
C ALA A 131 2.57 2.49 -19.66
N ASN A 132 2.23 2.27 -18.40
CA ASN A 132 2.31 3.28 -17.35
C ASN A 132 3.28 2.95 -16.22
N TYR A 133 3.79 1.71 -16.11
CA TYR A 133 4.61 1.32 -14.96
C TYR A 133 6.02 0.90 -15.38
N ALA A 134 6.99 1.16 -14.50
CA ALA A 134 8.34 0.64 -14.69
C ALA A 134 8.38 -0.89 -14.54
N GLN A 135 9.33 -1.54 -15.22
CA GLN A 135 9.45 -3.01 -15.23
C GLN A 135 9.55 -3.61 -13.82
N SER A 136 10.21 -2.93 -12.89
CA SER A 136 10.32 -3.38 -11.50
C SER A 136 8.95 -3.56 -10.81
N TRP A 137 8.01 -2.66 -11.07
CA TRP A 137 6.65 -2.77 -10.53
C TRP A 137 5.85 -3.88 -11.22
N ILE A 138 6.06 -4.07 -12.53
CA ILE A 138 5.45 -5.18 -13.28
C ILE A 138 5.95 -6.52 -12.73
N ASP A 139 7.26 -6.63 -12.49
CA ASP A 139 7.86 -7.86 -11.94
C ASP A 139 7.33 -8.17 -10.54
N LEU A 140 7.19 -7.16 -9.66
CA LEU A 140 6.61 -7.30 -8.33
C LEU A 140 5.10 -7.68 -8.34
N GLY A 141 4.37 -7.25 -9.37
CA GLY A 141 2.95 -7.60 -9.57
C GLY A 141 2.72 -8.94 -10.27
N SER A 142 3.80 -9.66 -10.62
CA SER A 142 3.75 -10.90 -11.40
C SER A 142 4.12 -12.12 -10.57
N ALA A 143 3.49 -13.26 -10.85
CA ALA A 143 3.84 -14.57 -10.31
C ALA A 143 3.99 -15.57 -11.46
N ASP A 144 5.08 -16.33 -11.50
CA ASP A 144 5.39 -17.31 -12.56
C ASP A 144 5.25 -16.76 -13.99
N GLY A 145 5.59 -15.48 -14.17
CA GLY A 145 5.52 -14.79 -15.48
C GLY A 145 4.11 -14.36 -15.89
N THR A 146 3.12 -14.46 -15.01
CA THR A 146 1.75 -13.98 -15.22
C THR A 146 1.52 -12.74 -14.34
N LEU A 147 0.97 -11.68 -14.93
CA LEU A 147 0.66 -10.44 -14.22
C LEU A 147 -0.69 -10.55 -13.52
N TYR A 148 -0.71 -10.32 -12.21
CA TYR A 148 -1.90 -10.36 -11.35
C TYR A 148 -2.21 -9.02 -10.71
N GLY A 149 -1.22 -8.15 -10.55
CA GLY A 149 -1.33 -6.98 -9.70
C GLY A 149 -1.15 -5.64 -10.42
N VAL A 150 -1.92 -4.65 -9.96
CA VAL A 150 -1.78 -3.24 -10.31
C VAL A 150 -1.27 -2.49 -9.08
N TRP A 151 -0.06 -1.96 -9.13
CA TRP A 151 0.50 -1.16 -8.04
C TRP A 151 -0.16 0.22 -8.01
N PHE A 152 -1.18 0.37 -7.20
CA PHE A 152 -1.95 1.61 -7.14
C PHE A 152 -1.22 2.69 -6.33
N LYS A 153 -0.61 2.30 -5.21
CA LYS A 153 0.13 3.19 -4.32
C LYS A 153 1.58 2.72 -4.19
N GLY A 154 2.52 3.64 -4.31
CA GLY A 154 3.90 3.48 -3.89
C GLY A 154 4.15 4.24 -2.61
N ALA A 155 5.22 3.93 -1.89
CA ALA A 155 5.63 4.63 -0.69
C ALA A 155 7.16 4.72 -0.59
N ASN A 156 7.66 5.86 -0.11
CA ASN A 156 9.03 6.05 0.30
C ASN A 156 9.12 5.87 1.82
N LYS A 157 9.55 4.71 2.28
CA LYS A 157 9.74 4.36 3.70
C LYS A 157 11.11 4.77 4.25
N SER A 158 11.73 5.80 3.68
CA SER A 158 13.02 6.33 4.16
C SER A 158 12.91 7.79 4.57
N THR A 159 11.76 8.21 5.12
CA THR A 159 11.49 9.59 5.54
C THR A 159 11.40 9.71 7.06
N MET A 160 12.12 10.69 7.59
CA MET A 160 12.12 11.04 9.01
C MET A 160 11.37 12.36 9.18
N TRP A 161 10.19 12.33 9.80
CA TRP A 161 9.34 13.48 9.96
C TRP A 161 9.57 14.17 11.30
N TYR A 162 9.61 15.50 11.32
CA TYR A 162 9.84 16.26 12.55
C TYR A 162 8.96 17.50 12.65
N ASN A 163 8.64 17.87 13.87
CA ASN A 163 7.92 19.09 14.19
C ASN A 163 8.91 20.25 14.27
N ALA A 164 8.87 21.15 13.26
CA ALA A 164 9.81 22.24 13.14
C ALA A 164 9.73 23.22 14.32
N ASP A 165 8.54 23.47 14.88
CA ASP A 165 8.38 24.36 16.03
C ASP A 165 9.09 23.79 17.28
N ILE A 166 9.04 22.46 17.47
CA ILE A 166 9.74 21.78 18.58
C ILE A 166 11.25 21.80 18.34
N TYR A 167 11.68 21.50 17.11
CA TYR A 167 13.10 21.52 16.75
C TYR A 167 13.72 22.91 16.92
N ASP A 168 13.04 23.94 16.43
CA ASP A 168 13.47 25.34 16.60
C ASP A 168 13.57 25.72 18.08
N ALA A 169 12.58 25.37 18.90
CA ALA A 169 12.58 25.64 20.33
C ALA A 169 13.71 24.89 21.08
N ALA A 170 14.06 23.69 20.64
CA ALA A 170 15.15 22.87 21.18
C ALA A 170 16.54 23.30 20.66
N GLY A 171 16.60 24.08 19.58
CA GLY A 171 17.83 24.40 18.84
C GLY A 171 18.36 23.20 18.04
N ALA A 172 17.48 22.26 17.71
CA ALA A 172 17.78 21.10 16.88
C ALA A 172 17.64 21.42 15.39
N THR A 173 18.27 20.62 14.54
CA THR A 173 18.24 20.74 13.08
C THR A 173 18.13 19.36 12.41
N ALA A 174 17.84 19.32 11.13
CA ALA A 174 17.96 18.06 10.34
C ALA A 174 19.38 17.50 10.47
N PRO A 175 19.54 16.20 10.81
CA PRO A 175 20.84 15.60 11.09
C PRO A 175 21.64 15.32 9.81
N ALA A 176 22.97 15.27 9.94
CA ALA A 176 23.87 14.91 8.85
C ALA A 176 24.07 13.40 8.71
N ASP A 177 24.05 12.66 9.83
CA ASP A 177 24.24 11.21 9.92
C ASP A 177 23.58 10.65 11.19
N TRP A 178 23.76 9.33 11.43
CA TRP A 178 23.15 8.65 12.58
C TRP A 178 23.61 9.19 13.93
N ASP A 179 24.89 9.51 14.10
CA ASP A 179 25.42 10.04 15.36
C ASP A 179 24.86 11.44 15.64
N ASP A 180 24.78 12.28 14.60
CA ASP A 180 24.14 13.58 14.68
C ASP A 180 22.63 13.46 14.94
N PHE A 181 21.95 12.49 14.31
CA PHE A 181 20.54 12.20 14.58
C PHE A 181 20.28 11.95 16.06
N LEU A 182 21.06 11.07 16.71
CA LEU A 182 20.94 10.83 18.14
C LEU A 182 21.20 12.10 18.97
N ALA A 183 22.15 12.96 18.52
CA ALA A 183 22.45 14.23 19.18
C ALA A 183 21.29 15.22 19.04
N GLN A 184 20.63 15.32 17.87
CA GLN A 184 19.47 16.19 17.67
C GLN A 184 18.27 15.71 18.51
N LEU A 185 18.01 14.40 18.56
CA LEU A 185 16.97 13.84 19.43
C LEU A 185 17.24 14.15 20.92
N ARG A 186 18.52 14.19 21.34
CA ARG A 186 18.87 14.58 22.70
C ARG A 186 18.55 16.06 23.00
N LEU A 187 18.79 16.97 22.06
CA LEU A 187 18.38 18.37 22.19
C LEU A 187 16.86 18.49 22.36
N VAL A 188 16.09 17.74 21.57
CA VAL A 188 14.63 17.68 21.69
C VAL A 188 14.22 17.16 23.07
N ALA A 189 14.86 16.07 23.54
CA ALA A 189 14.56 15.49 24.86
C ALA A 189 14.89 16.46 26.02
N ASP A 190 16.01 17.17 25.93
CA ASP A 190 16.42 18.17 26.92
C ASP A 190 15.48 19.40 26.95
N SER A 191 14.71 19.65 25.87
CA SER A 191 13.69 20.70 25.83
C SER A 191 12.35 20.32 26.47
N GLY A 192 12.19 19.04 26.84
CA GLY A 192 11.02 18.53 27.58
C GLY A 192 10.04 17.70 26.78
N TYR A 193 10.36 17.36 25.52
CA TYR A 193 9.63 16.41 24.69
C TYR A 193 10.35 15.06 24.65
N ALA A 194 9.70 13.99 24.20
CA ALA A 194 10.44 12.81 23.78
C ALA A 194 11.20 13.12 22.48
N GLY A 195 12.40 12.57 22.31
CA GLY A 195 13.17 12.74 21.07
C GLY A 195 12.38 12.23 19.87
N ILE A 196 11.87 11.00 20.01
CA ILE A 196 11.14 10.30 18.94
C ILE A 196 9.96 9.50 19.49
N SER A 197 8.85 9.48 18.75
CA SER A 197 7.71 8.59 18.96
C SER A 197 7.81 7.39 18.01
N ILE A 198 7.51 6.20 18.52
CA ILE A 198 7.48 4.93 17.77
C ILE A 198 6.13 4.26 18.02
N GLY A 199 5.44 3.82 16.96
CA GLY A 199 4.28 2.95 17.01
C GLY A 199 4.71 1.51 16.78
N ALA A 200 4.40 0.61 17.73
CA ALA A 200 4.90 -0.76 17.68
C ALA A 200 3.87 -1.78 18.16
N ASP A 201 2.57 -1.45 18.12
CA ASP A 201 1.51 -2.34 18.60
C ASP A 201 1.37 -3.63 17.77
N VAL A 202 1.62 -3.55 16.46
CA VAL A 202 1.57 -4.68 15.52
C VAL A 202 2.95 -5.11 14.98
N GLY A 203 3.95 -4.23 15.02
CA GLY A 203 5.37 -4.55 14.77
C GLY A 203 5.92 -4.17 13.40
N TRP A 204 5.10 -3.94 12.35
CA TRP A 204 5.62 -3.57 11.03
C TRP A 204 6.46 -2.27 11.04
N PRO A 205 6.15 -1.23 11.86
CA PRO A 205 7.02 -0.06 11.86
C PRO A 205 8.43 -0.36 12.36
N LEU A 206 8.59 -1.41 13.16
CA LEU A 206 9.91 -1.80 13.67
C LEU A 206 10.74 -2.58 12.64
N THR A 207 10.09 -3.30 11.74
CA THR A 207 10.79 -3.94 10.62
C THR A 207 11.31 -2.89 9.65
N ASP A 208 10.55 -1.84 9.38
CA ASP A 208 10.96 -0.71 8.54
C ASP A 208 12.21 -0.01 9.11
N TRP A 209 12.31 0.14 10.43
CA TRP A 209 13.52 0.60 11.10
C TRP A 209 14.72 -0.31 10.83
N PHE A 210 14.57 -1.62 11.01
CA PHE A 210 15.62 -2.58 10.77
C PHE A 210 16.07 -2.55 9.31
N GLU A 211 15.14 -2.52 8.38
CA GLU A 211 15.37 -2.54 6.95
C GLU A 211 16.17 -1.32 6.47
N ASN A 212 15.80 -0.13 6.94
CA ASN A 212 16.55 1.09 6.63
C ASN A 212 17.95 1.07 7.22
N VAL A 213 18.11 0.60 8.45
CA VAL A 213 19.44 0.44 9.07
C VAL A 213 20.24 -0.62 8.34
N TYR A 214 19.64 -1.79 8.04
CA TYR A 214 20.34 -2.88 7.36
C TYR A 214 20.78 -2.51 5.95
N LEU A 215 19.92 -1.83 5.19
CA LEU A 215 20.27 -1.34 3.85
C LEU A 215 21.48 -0.39 3.87
N ARG A 216 21.62 0.41 4.93
CA ARG A 216 22.73 1.38 5.08
C ARG A 216 24.00 0.77 5.69
N THR A 217 23.88 -0.27 6.49
CA THR A 217 25.05 -0.95 7.08
C THR A 217 25.60 -2.05 6.19
N ALA A 218 24.72 -2.87 5.59
CA ALA A 218 25.11 -4.04 4.81
C ALA A 218 25.07 -3.80 3.28
N GLY A 219 24.28 -2.84 2.81
CA GLY A 219 24.11 -2.53 1.38
C GLY A 219 23.09 -3.43 0.68
N GLY A 220 22.76 -3.07 -0.58
CA GLY A 220 21.67 -3.69 -1.33
C GLY A 220 21.86 -5.17 -1.62
N ASP A 221 23.07 -5.62 -1.94
CA ASP A 221 23.32 -7.04 -2.25
C ASP A 221 23.09 -7.95 -1.03
N MET A 222 23.50 -7.49 0.14
CA MET A 222 23.27 -8.24 1.40
C MET A 222 21.81 -8.18 1.83
N TYR A 223 21.13 -7.05 1.58
CA TYR A 223 19.70 -6.89 1.77
C TYR A 223 18.92 -7.95 0.98
N ASP A 224 19.24 -8.10 -0.33
CA ASP A 224 18.61 -9.09 -1.19
C ASP A 224 18.87 -10.53 -0.70
N GLN A 225 20.11 -10.83 -0.30
CA GLN A 225 20.46 -12.16 0.20
C GLN A 225 19.73 -12.49 1.51
N LEU A 226 19.57 -11.53 2.43
CA LEU A 226 18.84 -11.74 3.67
C LEU A 226 17.35 -11.90 3.40
N THR A 227 16.77 -11.05 2.53
CA THR A 227 15.37 -11.13 2.10
C THR A 227 15.01 -12.49 1.53
N ASN A 228 15.92 -13.09 0.75
CA ASN A 228 15.72 -14.42 0.14
C ASN A 228 16.17 -15.58 1.04
N HIS A 229 16.58 -15.30 2.26
CA HIS A 229 17.16 -16.28 3.21
C HIS A 229 18.34 -17.07 2.60
N GLU A 230 19.11 -16.41 1.70
CA GLU A 230 20.37 -16.96 1.15
C GLU A 230 21.51 -16.89 2.16
N ILE A 231 21.41 -15.97 3.12
CA ILE A 231 22.23 -15.87 4.33
C ILE A 231 21.34 -15.99 5.56
N PRO A 232 21.85 -16.54 6.67
CA PRO A 232 21.05 -16.70 7.87
C PRO A 232 20.86 -15.36 8.60
N TRP A 233 19.79 -15.21 9.36
CA TRP A 233 19.56 -14.07 10.25
C TRP A 233 20.57 -13.98 11.40
N THR A 234 21.36 -15.03 11.61
CA THR A 234 22.51 -15.02 12.51
C THR A 234 23.79 -14.50 11.88
N ASP A 235 23.76 -14.01 10.63
CA ASP A 235 24.91 -13.40 9.96
C ASP A 235 25.42 -12.17 10.73
N PRO A 236 26.75 -11.92 10.76
CA PRO A 236 27.33 -10.76 11.44
C PRO A 236 26.78 -9.40 10.94
N SER A 237 26.34 -9.28 9.69
CA SER A 237 25.72 -8.06 9.17
C SER A 237 24.41 -7.70 9.88
N VAL A 238 23.62 -8.71 10.25
CA VAL A 238 22.40 -8.54 11.07
C VAL A 238 22.75 -8.09 12.48
N THR A 239 23.85 -8.63 13.07
CA THR A 239 24.36 -8.15 14.37
C THR A 239 24.65 -6.66 14.33
N GLU A 240 25.38 -6.19 13.31
CA GLU A 240 25.72 -4.77 13.14
C GLU A 240 24.49 -3.88 13.07
N ALA A 241 23.47 -4.27 12.30
CA ALA A 241 22.22 -3.51 12.19
C ALA A 241 21.47 -3.43 13.53
N LEU A 242 21.36 -4.55 14.24
CA LEU A 242 20.72 -4.58 15.57
C LEU A 242 21.51 -3.77 16.61
N GLU A 243 22.86 -3.78 16.55
CA GLU A 243 23.69 -2.94 17.40
C GLU A 243 23.44 -1.45 17.14
N VAL A 244 23.29 -1.03 15.89
CA VAL A 244 22.93 0.35 15.53
C VAL A 244 21.57 0.72 16.11
N LEU A 245 20.53 -0.10 15.90
CA LEU A 245 19.19 0.13 16.47
C LEU A 245 19.22 0.21 18.01
N ALA A 246 20.02 -0.64 18.65
CA ALA A 246 20.16 -0.62 20.11
C ALA A 246 20.72 0.71 20.63
N THR A 247 21.49 1.47 19.83
CA THR A 247 21.98 2.81 20.22
C THR A 247 20.86 3.84 20.38
N LEU A 248 19.72 3.62 19.71
CA LEU A 248 18.50 4.42 19.86
C LEU A 248 17.52 3.76 20.85
N TRP A 249 17.15 2.51 20.61
CA TRP A 249 16.07 1.82 21.33
C TRP A 249 16.44 1.51 22.79
N GLY A 250 17.72 1.44 23.10
CA GLY A 250 18.23 1.27 24.46
C GLY A 250 18.30 2.56 25.29
N THR A 251 17.74 3.68 24.79
CA THR A 251 17.85 4.99 25.43
C THR A 251 16.49 5.55 25.89
N ASP A 252 16.55 6.65 26.63
CA ASP A 252 15.38 7.44 27.03
C ASP A 252 14.91 8.45 25.96
N LEU A 253 15.47 8.40 24.75
CA LEU A 253 15.06 9.23 23.61
C LEU A 253 13.72 8.77 23.02
N VAL A 254 13.44 7.47 23.12
CA VAL A 254 12.19 6.88 22.64
C VAL A 254 11.07 7.15 23.63
N GLN A 255 9.96 7.68 23.13
CA GLN A 255 8.77 7.92 23.95
C GLN A 255 8.26 6.61 24.56
N SER A 256 7.96 6.63 25.85
CA SER A 256 7.42 5.46 26.55
C SER A 256 6.09 5.00 25.99
N GLY A 257 5.79 3.68 26.08
CA GLY A 257 4.51 3.11 25.62
C GLY A 257 4.47 2.73 24.15
N ALA A 258 5.61 2.66 23.46
CA ALA A 258 5.70 2.34 22.04
C ALA A 258 4.93 1.08 21.63
N VAL A 259 5.05 -0.01 22.42
CA VAL A 259 4.39 -1.32 22.12
C VAL A 259 2.86 -1.34 22.30
N GLN A 260 2.26 -0.24 22.74
CA GLN A 260 0.81 -0.06 22.81
C GLN A 260 0.31 1.04 21.86
N ARG A 261 1.22 1.72 21.17
CA ARG A 261 0.88 2.83 20.29
C ARG A 261 0.76 2.35 18.86
N THR A 262 -0.33 2.72 18.21
CA THR A 262 -0.56 2.49 16.78
C THR A 262 0.28 3.44 15.94
N PHE A 263 0.43 3.14 14.65
CA PHE A 263 1.09 4.05 13.72
C PHE A 263 0.43 5.44 13.66
N PRO A 264 -0.91 5.60 13.49
CA PRO A 264 -1.52 6.93 13.48
C PRO A 264 -1.35 7.69 14.82
N GLU A 265 -1.42 7.00 15.96
CA GLU A 265 -1.17 7.63 17.26
C GLU A 265 0.26 8.16 17.35
N THR A 266 1.27 7.44 16.80
CA THR A 266 2.65 7.93 16.84
C THR A 266 2.85 9.21 16.04
N VAL A 267 2.12 9.40 14.94
CA VAL A 267 2.13 10.63 14.14
C VAL A 267 1.46 11.77 14.92
N THR A 268 0.32 11.53 15.56
CA THR A 268 -0.41 12.54 16.33
C THR A 268 0.32 12.94 17.63
N GLU A 269 1.19 12.07 18.18
CA GLU A 269 2.11 12.42 19.29
C GLU A 269 3.15 13.48 18.88
N VAL A 270 3.44 13.63 17.59
CA VAL A 270 4.38 14.63 17.07
C VAL A 270 3.65 15.83 16.48
N PHE A 271 2.55 15.63 15.78
CA PHE A 271 1.88 16.63 14.94
C PHE A 271 0.46 17.00 15.41
N GLY A 272 -0.03 16.40 16.48
CA GLY A 272 -1.34 16.69 17.03
C GLY A 272 -1.38 18.02 17.81
N SER A 273 -2.53 18.35 18.37
CA SER A 273 -2.77 19.61 19.10
C SER A 273 -1.98 19.75 20.41
N ASN A 274 -1.44 18.64 20.93
CA ASN A 274 -0.64 18.60 22.16
C ASN A 274 0.54 17.63 21.98
N PRO A 275 1.53 17.99 21.17
CA PRO A 275 2.63 17.09 20.84
C PRO A 275 3.43 16.68 22.09
N GLN A 276 3.89 15.43 22.10
CA GLN A 276 4.67 14.83 23.18
C GLN A 276 6.09 14.44 22.72
N ALA A 277 6.32 14.38 21.41
CA ALA A 277 7.60 14.03 20.80
C ALA A 277 7.93 14.99 19.67
N GLY A 278 9.23 15.06 19.30
CA GLY A 278 9.69 15.96 18.24
C GLY A 278 9.78 15.28 16.86
N THR A 279 9.90 13.95 16.82
CA THR A 279 10.18 13.20 15.60
C THR A 279 9.33 11.94 15.53
N VAL A 280 8.99 11.51 14.31
CA VAL A 280 8.46 10.19 13.97
C VAL A 280 9.17 9.71 12.71
N TYR A 281 9.49 8.42 12.65
CA TYR A 281 9.99 7.77 11.45
C TYR A 281 8.87 6.91 10.87
N GLU A 282 8.60 7.09 9.61
CA GLU A 282 7.83 6.21 8.71
C GLU A 282 7.84 6.76 7.28
N GLY A 283 7.04 6.13 6.40
CA GLY A 283 6.94 6.51 5.00
C GLY A 283 6.24 7.85 4.74
N ASP A 284 6.11 8.19 3.48
CA ASP A 284 5.45 9.40 2.99
C ASP A 284 3.97 9.49 3.37
N PHE A 285 3.34 8.37 3.66
CA PHE A 285 1.95 8.29 4.15
C PHE A 285 1.73 8.94 5.54
N VAL A 286 2.80 9.28 6.27
CA VAL A 286 2.74 10.15 7.45
C VAL A 286 2.07 11.48 7.12
N ALA A 287 2.30 12.02 5.91
CA ALA A 287 1.67 13.26 5.46
C ALA A 287 0.14 13.19 5.45
N GLY A 288 -0.43 12.04 5.08
CA GLY A 288 -1.87 11.80 5.12
C GLY A 288 -2.43 11.92 6.55
N VAL A 289 -1.81 11.21 7.51
CA VAL A 289 -2.23 11.27 8.92
C VAL A 289 -2.10 12.69 9.49
N ILE A 290 -1.04 13.43 9.12
CA ILE A 290 -0.88 14.83 9.54
C ILE A 290 -2.03 15.69 9.02
N THR A 291 -2.41 15.51 7.77
CA THR A 291 -3.46 16.29 7.12
C THR A 291 -4.83 16.01 7.74
N ASP A 292 -5.12 14.76 8.07
CA ASP A 292 -6.43 14.31 8.52
C ASP A 292 -6.63 14.49 10.04
N ASP A 293 -5.64 14.06 10.82
CA ASP A 293 -5.73 13.98 12.29
C ASP A 293 -4.77 14.92 13.01
N GLY A 294 -3.85 15.55 12.28
CA GLY A 294 -2.83 16.45 12.84
C GLY A 294 -3.35 17.87 13.12
N ASN A 295 -2.48 18.66 13.72
CA ASN A 295 -2.67 20.10 13.91
C ASN A 295 -1.48 20.90 13.33
N SER A 296 -0.68 20.23 12.52
CA SER A 296 0.47 20.77 11.81
C SER A 296 0.19 20.81 10.32
N VAL A 297 0.97 21.57 9.58
CA VAL A 297 0.84 21.72 8.12
C VAL A 297 2.07 21.15 7.44
N VAL A 298 1.87 20.20 6.56
CA VAL A 298 2.94 19.59 5.74
C VAL A 298 3.62 20.69 4.90
N GLY A 299 4.95 20.72 4.92
CA GLY A 299 5.75 21.73 4.22
C GLY A 299 5.91 23.05 4.97
N GLU A 300 5.24 23.25 6.13
CA GLU A 300 5.38 24.45 6.97
C GLU A 300 6.05 24.10 8.30
N ASN A 301 5.36 23.42 9.20
CA ASN A 301 5.88 22.99 10.49
C ASN A 301 5.91 21.45 10.67
N ALA A 302 5.35 20.70 9.75
CA ALA A 302 5.61 19.26 9.57
C ALA A 302 6.56 19.12 8.40
N LEU A 303 7.82 18.86 8.69
CA LEU A 303 8.91 18.74 7.73
C LEU A 303 9.54 17.35 7.81
N PHE A 304 10.28 16.96 6.79
CA PHE A 304 11.02 15.70 6.79
C PHE A 304 12.48 15.89 6.37
N TYR A 305 13.29 14.89 6.64
CA TYR A 305 14.61 14.66 6.06
C TYR A 305 14.76 13.17 5.77
N ASP A 306 15.66 12.84 4.84
CA ASP A 306 15.94 11.46 4.47
C ASP A 306 16.51 10.68 5.67
N PHE A 307 16.24 9.37 5.70
CA PHE A 307 16.80 8.50 6.74
C PHE A 307 18.33 8.69 6.83
N PRO A 308 18.90 8.93 8.02
CA PRO A 308 20.29 9.31 8.19
C PRO A 308 21.28 8.29 7.61
N SER A 309 22.40 8.76 7.08
CA SER A 309 23.48 7.87 6.69
C SER A 309 24.10 7.20 7.93
N ILE A 310 24.56 5.96 7.78
CA ILE A 310 25.23 5.19 8.84
C ILE A 310 26.61 4.84 8.32
N ASN A 311 27.65 5.13 9.12
CA ASN A 311 29.07 4.87 8.75
C ASN A 311 29.47 5.48 7.38
N GLY A 312 28.83 6.58 6.96
CA GLY A 312 29.08 7.23 5.67
C GLY A 312 28.48 6.47 4.48
N SER A 313 27.42 5.70 4.68
CA SER A 313 26.67 5.02 3.62
C SER A 313 26.16 6.01 2.57
N ALA A 314 26.08 5.57 1.32
CA ALA A 314 25.40 6.31 0.27
C ALA A 314 23.89 6.42 0.53
N PRO A 315 23.22 7.44 -0.04
CA PRO A 315 21.75 7.52 -0.01
C PRO A 315 21.11 6.24 -0.56
N ALA A 316 20.08 5.76 0.12
CA ALA A 316 19.31 4.59 -0.28
C ALA A 316 17.86 4.77 0.15
N VAL A 317 16.92 4.12 -0.55
CA VAL A 317 15.49 4.16 -0.25
C VAL A 317 14.99 2.74 -0.04
N VAL A 318 14.35 2.50 1.09
CA VAL A 318 13.41 1.40 1.27
C VAL A 318 12.06 1.91 0.80
N GLY A 319 11.47 1.24 -0.17
CA GLY A 319 10.17 1.57 -0.69
C GLY A 319 9.16 0.47 -0.43
N ALA A 320 7.89 0.83 -0.50
CA ALA A 320 6.77 -0.09 -0.38
C ALA A 320 5.66 0.31 -1.33
N GLY A 321 4.53 -0.34 -1.24
CA GLY A 321 3.36 0.03 -2.01
C GLY A 321 2.20 -0.92 -1.77
N ASP A 322 1.05 -0.57 -2.35
CA ASP A 322 -0.15 -1.37 -2.27
C ASP A 322 -0.58 -1.81 -3.67
N VAL A 323 -0.65 -3.12 -3.86
CA VAL A 323 -1.00 -3.77 -5.13
C VAL A 323 -2.44 -4.23 -5.12
N ALA A 324 -3.24 -3.75 -6.06
CA ALA A 324 -4.58 -4.25 -6.30
C ALA A 324 -4.51 -5.61 -7.01
N VAL A 325 -5.26 -6.58 -6.52
CA VAL A 325 -5.39 -7.93 -7.08
C VAL A 325 -6.86 -8.32 -7.20
N ALA A 326 -7.22 -9.03 -8.27
CA ALA A 326 -8.55 -9.53 -8.49
C ALA A 326 -8.71 -10.96 -7.92
N LEU A 327 -9.82 -11.20 -7.19
CA LEU A 327 -10.16 -12.51 -6.62
C LEU A 327 -11.44 -13.10 -7.24
N VAL A 328 -12.20 -12.30 -7.99
CA VAL A 328 -13.44 -12.72 -8.65
C VAL A 328 -13.31 -12.44 -10.16
N ASP A 329 -13.65 -13.42 -10.97
CA ASP A 329 -13.57 -13.34 -12.45
C ASP A 329 -14.93 -12.89 -13.02
N ASP A 330 -15.12 -11.57 -13.10
CA ASP A 330 -16.27 -10.97 -13.76
C ASP A 330 -15.89 -9.64 -14.45
N ALA A 331 -16.73 -9.16 -15.35
CA ALA A 331 -16.43 -8.02 -16.20
C ALA A 331 -16.27 -6.71 -15.41
N ALA A 332 -17.03 -6.51 -14.32
CA ALA A 332 -16.93 -5.30 -13.50
C ALA A 332 -15.63 -5.28 -12.70
N THR A 333 -15.18 -6.45 -12.22
CA THR A 333 -13.89 -6.61 -11.55
C THR A 333 -12.73 -6.29 -12.50
N HIS A 334 -12.74 -6.81 -13.74
CA HIS A 334 -11.74 -6.49 -14.76
C HIS A 334 -11.72 -5.00 -15.10
N ALA A 335 -12.88 -4.38 -15.26
CA ALA A 335 -12.96 -2.93 -15.51
C ALA A 335 -12.42 -2.09 -14.34
N LEU A 336 -12.64 -2.51 -13.10
CA LEU A 336 -12.05 -1.84 -11.93
C LEU A 336 -10.52 -1.98 -11.93
N MET A 337 -9.98 -3.14 -12.27
CA MET A 337 -8.52 -3.34 -12.37
C MET A 337 -7.90 -2.47 -13.48
N GLU A 338 -8.55 -2.38 -14.65
CA GLU A 338 -8.12 -1.48 -15.73
C GLU A 338 -8.16 0.00 -15.28
N PHE A 339 -9.24 0.42 -14.61
CA PHE A 339 -9.37 1.77 -14.07
C PHE A 339 -8.27 2.09 -13.06
N LEU A 340 -8.00 1.20 -12.09
CA LEU A 340 -6.94 1.39 -11.10
C LEU A 340 -5.54 1.45 -11.74
N ALA A 341 -5.32 0.83 -12.90
CA ALA A 341 -4.08 0.91 -13.68
C ALA A 341 -3.92 2.24 -14.45
N SER A 342 -4.98 3.03 -14.57
CA SER A 342 -4.97 4.29 -15.29
C SER A 342 -4.35 5.43 -14.46
N PRO A 343 -3.74 6.45 -15.11
CA PRO A 343 -3.35 7.67 -14.41
C PRO A 343 -4.53 8.36 -13.72
N GLU A 344 -5.71 8.38 -14.37
CA GLU A 344 -6.91 9.05 -13.89
C GLU A 344 -7.31 8.60 -12.48
N ALA A 345 -7.21 7.32 -12.18
CA ALA A 345 -7.53 6.79 -10.85
C ALA A 345 -6.60 7.36 -9.77
N ALA A 346 -5.28 7.40 -10.03
CA ALA A 346 -4.31 7.94 -9.08
C ALA A 346 -4.42 9.47 -8.94
N GLU A 347 -4.78 10.17 -10.02
CA GLU A 347 -4.96 11.63 -10.06
C GLU A 347 -6.13 12.13 -9.20
N VAL A 348 -7.04 11.25 -8.76
CA VAL A 348 -8.06 11.58 -7.75
C VAL A 348 -7.42 11.73 -6.37
N TRP A 349 -6.53 10.82 -5.97
CA TRP A 349 -5.95 10.82 -4.63
C TRP A 349 -4.69 11.68 -4.50
N VAL A 350 -3.81 11.71 -5.51
CA VAL A 350 -2.54 12.47 -5.45
C VAL A 350 -2.70 13.90 -4.92
N PRO A 351 -3.70 14.71 -5.35
CA PRO A 351 -3.88 16.06 -4.83
C PRO A 351 -4.31 16.14 -3.35
N LEU A 352 -4.82 15.04 -2.81
CA LEU A 352 -5.27 14.95 -1.42
C LEU A 352 -4.10 14.68 -0.46
N GLY A 353 -2.94 14.26 -1.00
CA GLY A 353 -1.75 13.94 -0.22
C GLY A 353 -1.73 12.51 0.32
N GLY A 354 -0.57 12.08 0.83
CA GLY A 354 -0.39 10.74 1.41
C GLY A 354 -0.35 9.60 0.40
N LEU A 355 -0.28 9.91 -0.91
CA LEU A 355 -0.09 8.92 -1.96
C LEU A 355 1.07 9.34 -2.88
N THR A 356 2.04 8.45 -3.01
CA THR A 356 3.03 8.49 -4.09
C THR A 356 2.64 7.47 -5.14
N SER A 357 2.42 7.89 -6.39
CA SER A 357 1.99 6.97 -7.44
C SER A 357 3.18 6.36 -8.18
N PRO A 358 3.26 5.02 -8.34
CA PRO A 358 4.23 4.38 -9.22
C PRO A 358 3.83 4.46 -10.71
N ASN A 359 2.63 4.97 -11.02
CA ASN A 359 2.15 5.18 -12.37
C ASN A 359 2.83 6.40 -13.00
N GLN A 360 3.64 6.20 -14.01
CA GLN A 360 4.44 7.23 -14.69
C GLN A 360 3.60 8.17 -15.56
N GLY A 361 2.33 7.86 -15.80
CA GLY A 361 1.39 8.70 -16.53
C GLY A 361 0.76 9.82 -15.68
N VAL A 362 0.90 9.76 -14.36
CA VAL A 362 0.35 10.76 -13.43
C VAL A 362 1.08 12.10 -13.61
N ASP A 363 0.31 13.19 -13.71
CA ASP A 363 0.89 14.54 -13.77
C ASP A 363 1.49 14.93 -12.41
N THR A 364 2.81 15.04 -12.35
CA THR A 364 3.53 15.42 -11.12
C THR A 364 3.17 16.81 -10.60
N ALA A 365 2.57 17.68 -11.42
CA ALA A 365 2.05 18.98 -11.00
C ALA A 365 0.81 18.86 -10.08
N LEU A 366 0.21 17.70 -9.97
CA LEU A 366 -0.95 17.43 -9.10
C LEU A 366 -0.56 17.15 -7.64
N TYR A 367 0.71 16.87 -7.33
CA TYR A 367 1.13 16.73 -5.95
C TYR A 367 0.84 18.01 -5.15
N PRO A 368 0.30 17.90 -3.91
CA PRO A 368 -0.30 19.03 -3.22
C PRO A 368 0.70 20.11 -2.80
N ASP A 369 1.96 19.75 -2.62
CA ASP A 369 3.01 20.65 -2.15
C ASP A 369 4.42 20.18 -2.58
N ALA A 370 5.42 21.03 -2.28
CA ALA A 370 6.81 20.73 -2.62
C ALA A 370 7.37 19.53 -1.83
N THR A 371 6.84 19.23 -0.66
CA THR A 371 7.25 18.08 0.18
C THR A 371 6.85 16.78 -0.50
N ALA A 372 5.57 16.66 -0.89
CA ALA A 372 5.07 15.49 -1.61
C ALA A 372 5.81 15.28 -2.95
N THR A 373 6.07 16.36 -3.70
CA THR A 373 6.86 16.31 -4.93
C THR A 373 8.28 15.81 -4.66
N GLN A 374 8.96 16.32 -3.64
CA GLN A 374 10.32 15.93 -3.29
C GLN A 374 10.41 14.44 -2.90
N ILE A 375 9.44 13.95 -2.14
CA ILE A 375 9.37 12.53 -1.72
C ILE A 375 9.18 11.62 -2.94
N ALA A 376 8.26 11.99 -3.84
CA ALA A 376 8.01 11.23 -5.07
C ALA A 376 9.25 11.21 -5.99
N GLU A 377 9.93 12.36 -6.15
CA GLU A 377 11.18 12.46 -6.90
C GLU A 377 12.30 11.62 -6.26
N ALA A 378 12.41 11.60 -4.93
CA ALA A 378 13.38 10.79 -4.21
C ALA A 378 13.16 9.29 -4.44
N LEU A 379 11.90 8.83 -4.41
CA LEU A 379 11.54 7.44 -4.70
C LEU A 379 11.89 7.08 -6.15
N ALA A 380 11.49 7.91 -7.10
CA ALA A 380 11.70 7.67 -8.53
C ALA A 380 13.19 7.76 -8.94
N GLY A 381 13.96 8.61 -8.26
CA GLY A 381 15.36 8.89 -8.56
C GLY A 381 16.39 8.13 -7.72
N ALA A 382 15.96 7.23 -6.85
CA ALA A 382 16.85 6.50 -5.94
C ALA A 382 17.84 5.61 -6.71
N GLU A 383 19.16 5.86 -6.52
CA GLU A 383 20.21 5.00 -7.10
C GLU A 383 20.24 3.61 -6.44
N THR A 384 19.95 3.55 -5.14
CA THR A 384 19.76 2.30 -4.39
C THR A 384 18.34 2.29 -3.87
N PHE A 385 17.52 1.46 -4.49
CA PHE A 385 16.14 1.18 -4.07
C PHE A 385 16.00 -0.30 -3.70
N ARG A 386 15.34 -0.58 -2.58
CA ARG A 386 14.89 -1.93 -2.23
C ARG A 386 13.45 -1.84 -1.75
N PHE A 387 12.68 -2.83 -2.15
CA PHE A 387 11.34 -2.97 -1.59
C PHE A 387 11.43 -3.44 -0.14
N ASP A 388 10.45 -3.10 0.67
CA ASP A 388 10.29 -3.52 2.06
C ASP A 388 10.55 -5.02 2.22
N MET A 389 11.50 -5.37 3.07
CA MET A 389 11.94 -6.77 3.24
C MET A 389 10.83 -7.61 3.86
N SER A 390 10.12 -7.06 4.83
CA SER A 390 9.08 -7.79 5.53
C SER A 390 7.93 -8.16 4.58
N ASP A 391 7.62 -7.27 3.64
CA ASP A 391 6.59 -7.45 2.62
C ASP A 391 7.00 -8.43 1.50
N LEU A 392 8.32 -8.59 1.27
CA LEU A 392 8.87 -9.54 0.30
C LEU A 392 9.04 -10.96 0.85
N THR A 393 9.08 -11.10 2.18
CA THR A 393 9.30 -12.41 2.82
C THR A 393 7.99 -13.19 2.98
N PRO A 394 8.04 -14.53 3.16
CA PRO A 394 6.81 -15.30 3.38
C PRO A 394 5.93 -14.69 4.46
N SER A 395 4.61 -14.60 4.23
CA SER A 395 3.66 -13.94 5.13
C SER A 395 3.72 -14.44 6.58
N ALA A 396 4.05 -15.71 6.78
CA ALA A 396 4.23 -16.30 8.12
C ALA A 396 5.45 -15.73 8.86
N PHE A 397 6.46 -15.22 8.13
CA PHE A 397 7.63 -14.57 8.70
C PHE A 397 7.45 -13.05 8.75
N GLY A 398 7.16 -12.39 7.63
CA GLY A 398 7.22 -10.94 7.49
C GLY A 398 5.89 -10.19 7.55
N GLY A 399 4.74 -10.87 7.43
CA GLY A 399 3.47 -10.17 7.21
C GLY A 399 2.29 -10.64 8.08
N THR A 400 2.53 -11.22 9.26
CA THR A 400 1.45 -11.71 10.13
C THR A 400 1.57 -11.17 11.55
N VAL A 401 0.54 -10.47 12.01
CA VAL A 401 0.47 -9.88 13.35
C VAL A 401 0.70 -10.96 14.44
N GLY A 402 1.59 -10.65 15.38
CA GLY A 402 1.92 -11.52 16.51
C GLY A 402 2.82 -12.70 16.15
N GLN A 403 3.44 -12.70 14.97
CA GLN A 403 4.33 -13.76 14.49
C GLN A 403 5.61 -13.20 13.85
N GLY A 404 6.60 -14.07 13.67
CA GLY A 404 7.77 -13.85 12.84
C GLY A 404 8.52 -12.55 13.13
N PHE A 405 8.91 -11.87 12.07
CA PHE A 405 9.76 -10.68 12.13
C PHE A 405 9.08 -9.54 12.91
N TRP A 406 7.79 -9.26 12.69
CA TRP A 406 7.05 -8.22 13.40
C TRP A 406 7.05 -8.43 14.91
N GLN A 407 6.71 -9.63 15.36
CA GLN A 407 6.66 -9.94 16.80
C GLN A 407 8.05 -9.92 17.44
N ILE A 408 9.05 -10.43 16.74
CA ILE A 408 10.41 -10.52 17.27
C ILE A 408 11.04 -9.12 17.40
N MET A 409 10.74 -8.19 16.48
CA MET A 409 11.21 -6.81 16.58
C MET A 409 10.52 -6.05 17.74
N ILE A 410 9.26 -6.37 18.07
CA ILE A 410 8.61 -5.86 19.30
C ILE A 410 9.39 -6.36 20.54
N GLU A 411 9.79 -7.63 20.57
CA GLU A 411 10.60 -8.19 21.67
C GLU A 411 11.97 -7.50 21.75
N PHE A 412 12.60 -7.21 20.61
CA PHE A 412 13.85 -6.47 20.56
C PHE A 412 13.72 -5.03 21.08
N LEU A 413 12.66 -4.30 20.71
CA LEU A 413 12.41 -2.96 21.27
C LEU A 413 12.24 -2.99 22.79
N GLN A 414 11.68 -4.07 23.35
CA GLN A 414 11.50 -4.24 24.79
C GLN A 414 12.82 -4.59 25.53
N ASP A 415 13.71 -5.32 24.88
CA ASP A 415 15.06 -5.64 25.40
C ASP A 415 16.14 -5.53 24.30
N PRO A 416 16.59 -4.30 23.97
CA PRO A 416 17.60 -4.09 22.93
C PRO A 416 18.98 -4.64 23.26
N SER A 417 19.18 -5.20 24.45
CA SER A 417 20.45 -5.82 24.85
C SER A 417 20.59 -7.30 24.44
N ASP A 418 19.47 -7.98 24.10
CA ASP A 418 19.46 -9.41 23.74
C ASP A 418 19.65 -9.65 22.23
N ILE A 419 20.66 -9.05 21.62
CA ILE A 419 20.91 -9.15 20.16
C ILE A 419 21.03 -10.61 19.71
N ALA A 420 21.83 -11.41 20.41
CA ALA A 420 22.04 -12.80 20.04
C ALA A 420 20.77 -13.67 20.15
N GLY A 421 19.95 -13.43 21.19
CA GLY A 421 18.68 -14.12 21.35
C GLY A 421 17.67 -13.71 20.26
N ILE A 422 17.61 -12.44 19.91
CA ILE A 422 16.77 -11.92 18.82
C ILE A 422 17.18 -12.51 17.47
N GLN A 423 18.48 -12.51 17.13
CA GLN A 423 18.95 -13.13 15.89
C GLN A 423 18.59 -14.60 15.77
N GLN A 424 18.71 -15.36 16.88
CA GLN A 424 18.35 -16.78 16.86
C GLN A 424 16.84 -16.97 16.66
N LYS A 425 16.00 -16.12 17.27
CA LYS A 425 14.54 -16.18 17.07
C LYS A 425 14.16 -15.83 15.63
N LEU A 426 14.81 -14.82 15.03
CA LEU A 426 14.61 -14.46 13.63
C LEU A 426 14.98 -15.63 12.70
N GLU A 427 16.14 -16.25 12.93
CA GLU A 427 16.57 -17.41 12.15
C GLU A 427 15.60 -18.59 12.30
N ASP A 428 15.21 -18.93 13.54
CA ASP A 428 14.28 -20.03 13.77
C ASP A 428 12.91 -19.80 13.10
N ALA A 429 12.43 -18.54 13.10
CA ALA A 429 11.20 -18.17 12.44
C ALA A 429 11.32 -18.20 10.90
N ALA A 430 12.46 -17.70 10.35
CA ALA A 430 12.74 -17.77 8.93
C ALA A 430 12.81 -19.21 8.42
N VAL A 431 13.60 -20.06 9.07
CA VAL A 431 13.70 -21.51 8.72
C VAL A 431 12.34 -22.22 8.73
N ALA A 432 11.42 -21.77 9.59
CA ALA A 432 10.08 -22.35 9.66
C ALA A 432 9.13 -21.86 8.55
N SER A 433 9.46 -20.74 7.88
CA SER A 433 8.56 -20.04 6.96
C SER A 433 8.97 -20.15 5.48
N TYR A 434 10.29 -20.24 5.20
CA TYR A 434 10.86 -20.44 3.87
C TYR A 434 10.91 -21.94 3.51
#